data_aad2674c71bfb9b0d79cde73206d0bf5
#
_entry.id   aad2674c71bfb9b0d79cde73206d0bf5
#
_cell.length_a   1.000
_cell.length_b   1.000
_cell.length_c   1.000
_cell.angle_alpha   90.00
_cell.angle_beta   90.00
_cell.angle_gamma   90.00
#
_symmetry.space_group_name_H-M   'P 1'
#
loop_
_entity.id
_entity.type
_entity.pdbx_description
1 polymer ?
#
loop_
_entity_poly.entity_id
_entity_poly.type
_entity_poly.pdbx_seq_one_letter_code
_entity_poly.pdbx_strand_id
1 'polypeptide(L)'
;MIKIYNFFMPIKSSQMLVKEALKDIKTINVNEAYDLSKNNKCTLIDIRDIRELEKEGRVENSHHIPRGMLEFWLDPEGMYFKEGKIDPNKEMVLFCAGGLRSALATKSLKEMGYEKISHIDGGFGALKQSKFKITE
;
A
#
# COMPACT_ATOMS: atom_id res chain seq x y z
N MET A 1 6.83 35.24 -2.58
CA MET A 1 6.38 34.97 -2.35
C MET A 1 6.20 34.80 -2.33
N ILE A 2 6.52 34.52 -2.05
CA ILE A 2 6.22 34.26 -1.85
C ILE A 2 6.02 34.34 -1.48
N LYS A 3 6.15 34.60 -1.23
CA LYS A 3 5.79 34.46 -0.76
C LYS A 3 5.61 34.76 0.11
N ILE A 4 5.73 35.93 -0.22
CA ILE A 4 5.44 36.01 0.96
C ILE A 4 4.46 35.18 1.49
N TYR A 5 3.57 35.08 1.05
CA TYR A 5 2.72 34.18 1.52
C TYR A 5 3.23 32.81 1.47
N ASN A 6 4.26 32.59 0.83
CA ASN A 6 4.85 31.36 0.81
C ASN A 6 5.56 31.01 2.01
N PHE A 7 6.03 31.97 2.80
CA PHE A 7 6.69 31.53 3.93
C PHE A 7 5.73 31.24 5.01
N PHE A 8 4.53 31.51 4.84
CA PHE A 8 3.64 30.90 5.65
C PHE A 8 3.62 29.55 5.25
N MET A 9 3.86 28.60 5.95
CA MET A 9 3.87 27.30 5.57
C MET A 9 2.65 26.92 4.92
N PRO A 10 2.61 27.10 3.69
CA PRO A 10 1.45 26.70 2.95
C PRO A 10 1.22 25.24 3.14
N ILE A 11 -0.03 24.85 3.01
CA ILE A 11 -0.41 23.47 3.06
C ILE A 11 0.27 22.73 1.93
N LYS A 12 0.90 21.60 2.24
CA LYS A 12 1.53 20.78 1.22
C LYS A 12 0.47 20.10 0.37
N SER A 13 0.74 19.99 -0.91
CA SER A 13 -0.14 19.26 -1.81
C SER A 13 -0.01 17.75 -1.58
N SER A 14 -1.01 17.00 -2.03
CA SER A 14 -0.91 15.54 -1.98
C SER A 14 0.26 15.04 -2.82
N GLN A 15 0.54 15.70 -3.95
CA GLN A 15 1.68 15.32 -4.78
C GLN A 15 2.99 15.48 -4.03
N MET A 16 3.13 16.53 -3.24
CA MET A 16 4.34 16.75 -2.46
C MET A 16 4.48 15.67 -1.39
N LEU A 17 3.38 15.33 -0.71
CA LEU A 17 3.40 14.27 0.30
C LEU A 17 3.82 12.95 -0.32
N VAL A 18 3.30 12.61 -1.49
CA VAL A 18 3.65 11.37 -2.17
C VAL A 18 5.13 11.39 -2.56
N LYS A 19 5.60 12.52 -3.10
CA LYS A 19 7.00 12.63 -3.50
C LYS A 19 7.93 12.42 -2.31
N GLU A 20 7.59 12.99 -1.17
CA GLU A 20 8.38 12.80 0.04
C GLU A 20 8.33 11.36 0.52
N ALA A 21 7.13 10.75 0.48
CA ALA A 21 6.98 9.37 0.91
C ALA A 21 7.82 8.43 0.06
N LEU A 22 7.82 8.63 -1.25
CA LEU A 22 8.56 7.75 -2.16
C LEU A 22 10.06 7.73 -1.88
N LYS A 23 10.60 8.78 -1.28
CA LYS A 23 12.02 8.80 -0.92
C LYS A 23 12.33 7.92 0.29
N ASP A 24 11.33 7.67 1.11
CA ASP A 24 11.54 6.96 2.38
C ASP A 24 11.09 5.52 2.36
N ILE A 25 10.48 5.06 1.30
CA ILE A 25 9.88 3.73 1.25
C ILE A 25 10.47 2.90 0.12
N LYS A 26 10.19 1.60 0.17
CA LYS A 26 10.60 0.69 -0.87
C LYS A 26 9.47 0.55 -1.88
N THR A 27 9.77 0.79 -3.13
CA THR A 27 8.82 0.63 -4.23
C THR A 27 9.31 -0.53 -5.10
N ILE A 28 8.43 -1.48 -5.38
CA ILE A 28 8.77 -2.61 -6.24
C ILE A 28 7.87 -2.60 -7.47
N ASN A 29 8.32 -3.25 -8.53
CA ASN A 29 7.49 -3.37 -9.72
C ASN A 29 6.63 -4.62 -9.63
N VAL A 30 5.69 -4.77 -10.56
CA VAL A 30 4.74 -5.88 -10.51
C VAL A 30 5.43 -7.23 -10.70
N ASN A 31 6.55 -7.29 -11.40
CA ASN A 31 7.24 -8.56 -11.60
C ASN A 31 7.88 -9.04 -10.29
N GLU A 32 8.49 -8.11 -9.54
CA GLU A 32 9.02 -8.44 -8.23
C GLU A 32 7.92 -8.89 -7.28
N ALA A 33 6.78 -8.18 -7.31
CA ALA A 33 5.65 -8.54 -6.48
C ALA A 33 5.11 -9.92 -6.84
N TYR A 34 5.06 -10.23 -8.15
CA TYR A 34 4.59 -11.52 -8.61
C TYR A 34 5.49 -12.65 -8.09
N ASP A 35 6.80 -12.47 -8.18
CA ASP A 35 7.74 -13.47 -7.72
C ASP A 35 7.62 -13.71 -6.21
N LEU A 36 7.48 -12.64 -5.44
CA LEU A 36 7.28 -12.77 -4.00
C LEU A 36 5.99 -13.51 -3.69
N SER A 37 4.92 -13.16 -4.39
CA SER A 37 3.60 -13.77 -4.16
C SER A 37 3.59 -15.24 -4.57
N LYS A 38 4.16 -15.54 -5.72
CA LYS A 38 4.22 -16.91 -6.23
C LYS A 38 4.98 -17.82 -5.28
N ASN A 39 6.01 -17.31 -4.65
CA ASN A 39 6.82 -18.09 -3.71
C ASN A 39 6.33 -17.97 -2.27
N ASN A 40 5.15 -17.40 -2.08
CA ASN A 40 4.51 -17.23 -0.77
C ASN A 40 5.41 -16.47 0.22
N LYS A 41 6.14 -15.48 -0.29
CA LYS A 41 7.07 -14.69 0.51
C LYS A 41 6.53 -13.32 0.90
N CYS A 42 5.33 -12.97 0.46
CA CYS A 42 4.74 -11.71 0.81
C CYS A 42 3.25 -11.86 1.09
N THR A 43 2.72 -10.87 1.76
CA THR A 43 1.27 -10.69 1.92
C THR A 43 0.89 -9.49 1.08
N LEU A 44 0.02 -9.71 0.10
CA LEU A 44 -0.48 -8.62 -0.74
C LEU A 44 -1.64 -7.94 -0.01
N ILE A 45 -1.56 -6.64 0.12
CA ILE A 45 -2.59 -5.87 0.82
C ILE A 45 -3.15 -4.81 -0.10
N ASP A 46 -4.43 -4.96 -0.44
CA ASP A 46 -5.18 -4.04 -1.28
C ASP A 46 -5.80 -2.99 -0.36
N ILE A 47 -5.40 -1.74 -0.51
CA ILE A 47 -5.91 -0.68 0.36
C ILE A 47 -6.97 0.19 -0.30
N ARG A 48 -7.50 -0.24 -1.46
CA ARG A 48 -8.52 0.51 -2.18
C ARG A 48 -9.84 0.52 -1.42
N ASP A 49 -10.71 1.42 -1.81
CA ASP A 49 -12.09 1.45 -1.30
C ASP A 49 -12.81 0.19 -1.82
N ILE A 50 -13.68 -0.39 -1.01
CA ILE A 50 -14.38 -1.63 -1.38
C ILE A 50 -15.12 -1.49 -2.71
N ARG A 51 -15.62 -0.30 -3.02
CA ARG A 51 -16.35 -0.08 -4.29
C ARG A 51 -15.45 -0.26 -5.50
N GLU A 52 -14.15 -0.01 -5.37
CA GLU A 52 -13.20 -0.24 -6.46
C GLU A 52 -13.03 -1.74 -6.71
N LEU A 53 -12.99 -2.54 -5.64
CA LEU A 53 -12.91 -3.99 -5.78
C LEU A 53 -14.19 -4.55 -6.44
N GLU A 54 -15.33 -4.04 -6.03
CA GLU A 54 -16.60 -4.49 -6.59
C GLU A 54 -16.74 -4.15 -8.06
N LYS A 55 -16.20 -3.01 -8.47
CA LYS A 55 -16.31 -2.56 -9.85
C LYS A 55 -15.25 -3.18 -10.75
N GLU A 56 -14.03 -3.31 -10.28
CA GLU A 56 -12.91 -3.68 -11.13
C GLU A 56 -12.29 -5.03 -10.80
N GLY A 57 -12.77 -5.68 -9.75
CA GLY A 57 -12.24 -6.97 -9.33
C GLY A 57 -11.12 -6.83 -8.33
N ARG A 58 -10.59 -7.96 -7.93
CA ARG A 58 -9.53 -8.02 -6.91
C ARG A 58 -8.44 -8.97 -7.36
N VAL A 59 -7.27 -8.78 -6.80
CA VAL A 59 -6.13 -9.67 -7.06
C VAL A 59 -6.32 -10.92 -6.21
N GLU A 60 -6.21 -12.08 -6.85
CA GLU A 60 -6.36 -13.36 -6.16
C GLU A 60 -5.34 -13.46 -5.02
N ASN A 61 -5.82 -13.93 -3.88
CA ASN A 61 -5.01 -14.11 -2.68
C ASN A 61 -4.55 -12.82 -1.99
N SER A 62 -5.10 -11.68 -2.39
CA SER A 62 -4.80 -10.43 -1.68
C SER A 62 -5.75 -10.25 -0.50
N HIS A 63 -5.27 -9.53 0.50
CA HIS A 63 -6.07 -9.15 1.66
C HIS A 63 -6.58 -7.74 1.44
N HIS A 64 -7.84 -7.49 1.70
CA HIS A 64 -8.39 -6.16 1.59
C HIS A 64 -8.39 -5.48 2.95
N ILE A 65 -7.58 -4.45 3.08
CA ILE A 65 -7.57 -3.60 4.28
C ILE A 65 -7.69 -2.16 3.76
N PRO A 66 -8.89 -1.56 3.85
CA PRO A 66 -9.07 -0.22 3.29
C PRO A 66 -8.15 0.78 3.99
N ARG A 67 -7.71 1.77 3.24
CA ARG A 67 -6.71 2.73 3.74
C ARG A 67 -7.06 3.30 5.11
N GLY A 68 -8.33 3.58 5.35
CA GLY A 68 -8.77 4.20 6.59
C GLY A 68 -8.67 3.29 7.81
N MET A 69 -8.53 1.97 7.60
CA MET A 69 -8.43 1.00 8.70
C MET A 69 -7.04 0.43 8.84
N LEU A 70 -6.12 0.80 7.97
CA LEU A 70 -4.85 0.11 7.83
C LEU A 70 -4.04 0.08 9.12
N GLU A 71 -3.81 1.24 9.73
CA GLU A 71 -3.01 1.31 10.95
C GLU A 71 -3.67 0.59 12.12
N PHE A 72 -4.99 0.61 12.15
CA PHE A 72 -5.73 -0.03 13.23
C PHE A 72 -5.72 -1.55 13.10
N TRP A 73 -5.88 -2.05 11.88
CA TRP A 73 -5.90 -3.50 11.66
C TRP A 73 -4.50 -4.10 11.69
N LEU A 74 -3.47 -3.29 11.45
CA LEU A 74 -2.09 -3.76 11.52
C LEU A 74 -1.41 -3.36 12.82
N ASP A 75 -2.17 -2.93 13.80
CA ASP A 75 -1.68 -2.67 15.15
C ASP A 75 -1.44 -4.03 15.82
N PRO A 76 -0.20 -4.34 16.25
CA PRO A 76 0.08 -5.65 16.86
C PRO A 76 -0.75 -5.92 18.11
N GLU A 77 -1.25 -4.87 18.78
CA GLU A 77 -2.08 -5.04 19.95
C GLU A 77 -3.56 -5.11 19.61
N GLY A 78 -3.91 -4.94 18.34
CA GLY A 78 -5.29 -4.95 17.91
C GLY A 78 -5.82 -6.35 17.65
N MET A 79 -7.14 -6.48 17.71
CA MET A 79 -7.79 -7.78 17.53
C MET A 79 -7.56 -8.39 16.16
N TYR A 80 -7.62 -7.58 15.12
CA TYR A 80 -7.44 -8.08 13.75
C TYR A 80 -6.08 -8.74 13.58
N PHE A 81 -5.04 -8.09 14.08
CA PHE A 81 -3.68 -8.63 13.99
C PHE A 81 -3.54 -9.90 14.81
N LYS A 82 -4.14 -9.92 16.00
CA LYS A 82 -4.05 -11.07 16.90
C LYS A 82 -4.79 -12.29 16.38
N GLU A 83 -5.71 -12.10 15.43
CA GLU A 83 -6.38 -13.25 14.82
C GLU A 83 -5.47 -14.01 13.87
N GLY A 84 -4.26 -13.51 13.63
CA GLY A 84 -3.28 -14.24 12.84
C GLY A 84 -3.49 -14.20 11.35
N LYS A 85 -4.28 -13.26 10.85
CA LYS A 85 -4.56 -13.17 9.42
C LYS A 85 -3.38 -12.63 8.62
N ILE A 86 -2.48 -11.93 9.29
CA ILE A 86 -1.30 -11.35 8.65
C ILE A 86 -0.07 -11.95 9.31
N ASP A 87 0.83 -12.50 8.51
CA ASP A 87 2.09 -13.04 9.00
C ASP A 87 3.13 -11.92 9.07
N PRO A 88 3.54 -11.51 10.26
CA PRO A 88 4.48 -10.38 10.37
C PRO A 88 5.89 -10.72 9.89
N ASN A 89 6.16 -11.99 9.62
CA ASN A 89 7.49 -12.39 9.14
C ASN A 89 7.61 -12.30 7.63
N LYS A 90 6.50 -12.14 6.92
CA LYS A 90 6.53 -11.97 5.47
C LYS A 90 6.57 -10.50 5.12
N GLU A 91 7.12 -10.22 3.95
CA GLU A 91 7.06 -8.86 3.42
C GLU A 91 5.60 -8.48 3.19
N MET A 92 5.21 -7.30 3.62
CA MET A 92 3.89 -6.77 3.30
C MET A 92 4.04 -5.91 2.05
N VAL A 93 3.22 -6.18 1.05
CA VAL A 93 3.27 -5.46 -0.22
C VAL A 93 1.92 -4.81 -0.43
N LEU A 94 1.89 -3.49 -0.32
CA LEU A 94 0.66 -2.72 -0.42
C LEU A 94 0.43 -2.26 -1.85
N PHE A 95 -0.83 -2.14 -2.25
CA PHE A 95 -1.15 -1.52 -3.52
C PHE A 95 -2.50 -0.80 -3.44
N CYS A 96 -2.64 0.22 -4.27
CA CYS A 96 -3.89 0.93 -4.48
C CYS A 96 -4.16 0.94 -5.97
N ALA A 97 -4.92 1.89 -6.48
CA ALA A 97 -5.23 1.90 -7.92
C ALA A 97 -4.03 2.25 -8.79
N GLY A 98 -3.25 3.27 -8.40
CA GLY A 98 -2.14 3.75 -9.23
C GLY A 98 -0.83 3.97 -8.50
N GLY A 99 -0.78 3.78 -7.19
CA GLY A 99 0.46 3.90 -6.44
C GLY A 99 0.57 5.13 -5.53
N LEU A 100 -0.41 6.01 -5.55
CA LEU A 100 -0.32 7.23 -4.74
C LEU A 100 -0.73 7.01 -3.29
N ARG A 101 -1.92 6.45 -3.08
CA ARG A 101 -2.39 6.16 -1.72
C ARG A 101 -1.48 5.16 -1.04
N SER A 102 -0.97 4.18 -1.79
CA SER A 102 -0.11 3.16 -1.21
C SER A 102 1.25 3.71 -0.80
N ALA A 103 1.75 4.74 -1.49
CA ALA A 103 2.98 5.39 -1.07
C ALA A 103 2.82 6.00 0.32
N LEU A 104 1.74 6.74 0.54
CA LEU A 104 1.46 7.35 1.84
C LEU A 104 1.22 6.30 2.92
N ALA A 105 0.50 5.24 2.56
CA ALA A 105 0.19 4.16 3.48
C ALA A 105 1.46 3.43 3.92
N THR A 106 2.35 3.16 2.98
CA THR A 106 3.60 2.47 3.29
C THR A 106 4.46 3.29 4.23
N LYS A 107 4.52 4.60 4.00
CA LYS A 107 5.26 5.49 4.89
C LYS A 107 4.66 5.45 6.30
N SER A 108 3.34 5.48 6.40
CA SER A 108 2.67 5.43 7.70
C SER A 108 3.00 4.15 8.46
N LEU A 109 3.00 3.01 7.78
CA LEU A 109 3.33 1.74 8.43
C LEU A 109 4.81 1.67 8.83
N LYS A 110 5.69 2.29 8.05
CA LYS A 110 7.09 2.38 8.44
C LYS A 110 7.23 3.20 9.73
N GLU A 111 6.44 4.23 9.88
CA GLU A 111 6.45 5.04 11.12
C GLU A 111 5.96 4.23 12.32
N MET A 112 5.14 3.22 12.09
CA MET A 112 4.73 2.31 13.15
C MET A 112 5.83 1.32 13.52
N GLY A 113 6.87 1.20 12.69
CA GLY A 113 7.98 0.30 12.96
C GLY A 113 8.09 -0.90 12.04
N TYR A 114 7.19 -1.03 11.06
CA TYR A 114 7.29 -2.12 10.09
C TYR A 114 8.47 -1.89 9.17
N GLU A 115 9.33 -2.90 9.02
CA GLU A 115 10.51 -2.80 8.17
C GLU A 115 10.38 -3.59 6.88
N LYS A 116 9.69 -4.73 6.93
CA LYS A 116 9.50 -5.56 5.75
C LYS A 116 8.24 -5.13 5.04
N ILE A 117 8.31 -3.98 4.40
CA ILE A 117 7.14 -3.40 3.76
C ILE A 117 7.54 -2.65 2.48
N SER A 118 6.70 -2.78 1.47
CA SER A 118 6.89 -2.11 0.19
C SER A 118 5.54 -1.84 -0.44
N HIS A 119 5.54 -1.10 -1.54
CA HIS A 119 4.31 -0.95 -2.32
C HIS A 119 4.63 -1.12 -3.80
N ILE A 120 3.58 -1.36 -4.59
CA ILE A 120 3.72 -1.69 -6.00
C ILE A 120 3.58 -0.44 -6.87
N ASP A 121 4.61 -0.18 -7.68
CA ASP A 121 4.57 0.88 -8.66
C ASP A 121 3.45 0.59 -9.67
N GLY A 122 2.62 1.57 -9.92
CA GLY A 122 1.52 1.44 -10.87
C GLY A 122 0.27 0.77 -10.31
N GLY A 123 0.33 0.21 -9.11
CA GLY A 123 -0.83 -0.32 -8.41
C GLY A 123 -1.66 -1.34 -9.18
N PHE A 124 -2.97 -1.33 -8.92
CA PHE A 124 -3.89 -2.28 -9.54
C PHE A 124 -3.89 -2.21 -11.06
N GLY A 125 -3.70 -1.00 -11.62
CA GLY A 125 -3.60 -0.85 -13.07
C GLY A 125 -2.48 -1.69 -13.67
N ALA A 126 -1.33 -1.70 -13.00
CA ALA A 126 -0.20 -2.52 -13.44
C ALA A 126 -0.44 -4.00 -13.16
N LEU A 127 -1.04 -4.33 -12.02
CA LEU A 127 -1.35 -5.71 -11.67
C LEU A 127 -2.32 -6.34 -12.67
N LYS A 128 -3.29 -5.57 -13.14
CA LYS A 128 -4.29 -6.04 -14.08
C LYS A 128 -3.70 -6.43 -15.41
N GLN A 129 -2.58 -5.83 -15.79
CA GLN A 129 -1.91 -6.13 -17.06
C GLN A 129 -0.74 -7.11 -16.88
N SER A 130 -0.62 -7.70 -15.71
CA SER A 130 0.48 -8.58 -15.38
C SER A 130 0.01 -10.04 -15.34
N LYS A 131 0.88 -10.90 -14.80
CA LYS A 131 0.57 -12.32 -14.62
C LYS A 131 -0.37 -12.58 -13.45
N PHE A 132 -0.61 -11.59 -12.62
CA PHE A 132 -1.52 -11.77 -11.48
C PHE A 132 -2.93 -12.07 -11.98
N LYS A 133 -3.60 -12.95 -11.26
CA LYS A 133 -4.97 -13.31 -11.60
C LYS A 133 -5.94 -12.35 -10.91
N ILE A 134 -6.87 -11.82 -11.69
CA ILE A 134 -7.90 -10.91 -11.19
C ILE A 134 -9.20 -11.70 -11.10
N THR A 135 -9.85 -11.59 -9.94
CA THR A 135 -11.13 -12.27 -9.70
C THR A 135 -12.21 -11.25 -9.40
N GLU A 136 -13.44 -11.66 -9.45
CA GLU A 136 -14.54 -10.75 -9.14
C GLU A 136 -15.03 -10.85 -7.71
#